data_c5deb7efc3151240f98097dbd3536c6c
#
_entry.id   c5deb7efc3151240f98097dbd3536c6c
#
_cell.length_a   1.000
_cell.length_b   1.000
_cell.length_c   1.000
_cell.angle_alpha   90.00
_cell.angle_beta   90.00
_cell.angle_gamma   90.00
#
_symmetry.space_group_name_H-M   'P 1'
#
loop_
_entity.id
_entity.type
_entity.pdbx_description
1 polymer ?
#
loop_
_entity_poly.entity_id
_entity_poly.type
_entity_poly.pdbx_seq_one_letter_code
_entity_poly.pdbx_strand_id
1 'polypeptide(L)'
;MTKKFYIQILALIAILCYPINLRADDYSLAPSTGRKVYVPIHAQSAKGQLSITNYGKATVQDFTYTLSFEGRLLLEKKHIMEEPLPRMGVATVEIDVPPYDQLSETELQIEITKVNGEPNRATIPYANLPRVTVTQVPHRRVVVEEYTGMWCQYCPRGIALMENLENTYPDDFIGIAIHVSDPLKCADYAWNAAKVQNYPTLQMNRSRTLTYYTGTSEFDEEKAMGADMDIDVSAQWDKQKENITVMPSVTFRVSPKESAYAVAYVLTENGMTKPSWKQNNIFAGDASLRGISAELDKFINAPFAVKGLPNNFTAIAAKGVYTPTEEDYIKTPIEVDKAQSFEHMFNISNNNLLQDKSKLKVCVLLINLNTKKIENAAKCSITDAISTGIS
;
A
#
# COMPACT_ATOMS: atom_id res chain seq x y z
N MET A 1 28.36 -27.57 61.48
CA MET A 1 28.21 -26.55 60.38
C MET A 1 27.05 -26.85 59.40
N THR A 2 26.32 -27.92 59.58
CA THR A 2 25.33 -28.38 58.56
C THR A 2 23.90 -27.88 58.77
N LYS A 3 23.46 -27.52 59.99
CA LYS A 3 22.08 -27.06 60.22
C LYS A 3 21.79 -25.62 59.80
N LYS A 4 22.77 -24.72 59.82
CA LYS A 4 22.57 -23.32 59.40
C LYS A 4 22.47 -23.17 57.86
N PHE A 5 23.09 -24.07 57.10
CA PHE A 5 23.05 -24.05 55.65
C PHE A 5 21.68 -24.49 55.10
N TYR A 6 21.02 -25.47 55.75
CA TYR A 6 19.68 -25.93 55.37
C TYR A 6 18.57 -24.89 55.61
N ILE A 7 18.72 -24.08 56.66
CA ILE A 7 17.74 -23.02 56.97
C ILE A 7 17.81 -21.88 55.97
N GLN A 8 19.01 -21.55 55.48
CA GLN A 8 19.18 -20.52 54.43
C GLN A 8 18.65 -20.98 53.05
N ILE A 9 18.81 -22.26 52.70
CA ILE A 9 18.30 -22.83 51.45
C ILE A 9 16.76 -22.92 51.51
N LEU A 10 16.18 -23.31 52.63
CA LEU A 10 14.73 -23.33 52.81
C LEU A 10 14.08 -21.92 52.78
N ALA A 11 14.78 -20.90 53.32
CA ALA A 11 14.33 -19.51 53.19
C ALA A 11 14.42 -18.97 51.80
N LEU A 12 15.44 -19.38 51.01
CA LEU A 12 15.57 -18.98 49.60
C LEU A 12 14.53 -19.67 48.71
N ILE A 13 14.19 -20.93 49.00
CA ILE A 13 13.12 -21.65 48.23
C ILE A 13 11.75 -21.13 48.61
N ALA A 14 11.52 -20.69 49.87
CA ALA A 14 10.23 -20.08 50.27
C ALA A 14 10.01 -18.70 49.59
N ILE A 15 11.07 -17.96 49.28
CA ILE A 15 10.95 -16.69 48.53
C ILE A 15 10.64 -16.96 47.04
N LEU A 16 11.08 -18.10 46.49
CA LEU A 16 10.80 -18.49 45.10
C LEU A 16 9.41 -19.14 44.89
N CYS A 17 8.71 -19.49 46.00
CA CYS A 17 7.38 -20.10 45.97
C CYS A 17 6.23 -19.17 46.38
N TYR A 18 6.47 -17.84 46.47
CA TYR A 18 5.33 -16.93 46.50
C TYR A 18 4.65 -17.03 45.14
N PRO A 19 3.37 -17.48 45.09
CA PRO A 19 2.63 -17.38 43.84
C PRO A 19 2.55 -15.89 43.53
N ILE A 20 3.30 -15.43 42.52
CA ILE A 20 2.99 -14.15 41.89
C ILE A 20 1.57 -14.36 41.36
N ASN A 21 0.58 -13.91 42.12
CA ASN A 21 -0.78 -13.79 41.63
C ASN A 21 -0.76 -12.74 40.52
N LEU A 22 -0.43 -13.15 39.31
CA LEU A 22 -0.67 -12.42 38.10
C LEU A 22 -2.21 -12.37 37.90
N ARG A 23 -2.91 -11.66 38.80
CA ARG A 23 -4.27 -11.26 38.49
C ARG A 23 -4.19 -10.20 37.42
N ALA A 24 -4.74 -10.48 36.27
CA ALA A 24 -4.97 -9.44 35.28
C ALA A 24 -5.75 -8.31 35.97
N ASP A 25 -5.23 -7.08 35.87
CA ASP A 25 -5.91 -5.89 36.37
C ASP A 25 -7.26 -5.74 35.65
N ASP A 26 -8.23 -5.10 36.32
CA ASP A 26 -9.55 -4.89 35.72
C ASP A 26 -9.47 -3.93 34.55
N TYR A 27 -8.60 -2.92 34.61
CA TYR A 27 -8.43 -1.86 33.61
C TYR A 27 -7.02 -1.88 33.04
N SER A 28 -6.81 -2.59 31.94
CA SER A 28 -5.51 -2.74 31.29
C SER A 28 -5.65 -2.66 29.77
N LEU A 29 -5.42 -1.49 29.19
CA LEU A 29 -5.55 -1.22 27.77
C LEU A 29 -4.20 -0.77 27.21
N ALA A 30 -3.64 -1.52 26.27
CA ALA A 30 -2.36 -1.21 25.65
C ALA A 30 -2.55 -0.67 24.24
N PRO A 31 -1.92 0.49 23.91
CA PRO A 31 -1.90 1.03 22.56
C PRO A 31 -0.80 0.39 21.73
N SER A 32 -1.00 0.34 20.42
CA SER A 32 0.05 0.14 19.43
C SER A 32 -0.20 1.00 18.20
N THR A 33 0.88 1.45 17.56
CA THR A 33 0.83 2.27 16.35
C THR A 33 1.69 1.61 15.28
N GLY A 34 1.39 1.84 14.03
CA GLY A 34 2.16 1.24 12.93
C GLY A 34 2.26 2.13 11.69
N ARG A 35 1.50 3.22 11.64
CA ARG A 35 1.40 4.06 10.46
C ARG A 35 1.73 5.51 10.78
N LYS A 36 2.36 6.18 9.81
CA LYS A 36 2.54 7.64 9.85
C LYS A 36 1.18 8.33 9.76
N VAL A 37 1.03 9.43 10.52
CA VAL A 37 -0.13 10.31 10.39
C VAL A 37 0.31 11.59 9.68
N TYR A 38 -0.19 11.78 8.46
CA TYR A 38 0.07 12.99 7.69
C TYR A 38 -0.91 14.08 8.10
N VAL A 39 -0.39 15.21 8.56
CA VAL A 39 -1.19 16.31 9.09
C VAL A 39 -0.85 17.59 8.32
N PRO A 40 -1.83 18.20 7.61
CA PRO A 40 -1.59 19.52 7.00
C PRO A 40 -1.23 20.58 8.04
N ILE A 41 -0.21 21.36 7.79
CA ILE A 41 0.32 22.35 8.76
C ILE A 41 -0.72 23.39 9.22
N HIS A 42 -1.72 23.66 8.39
CA HIS A 42 -2.78 24.62 8.69
C HIS A 42 -4.07 23.96 9.22
N ALA A 43 -4.09 22.62 9.35
CA ALA A 43 -5.22 21.92 9.94
C ALA A 43 -5.20 22.01 11.47
N GLN A 44 -6.36 21.91 12.11
CA GLN A 44 -6.42 21.76 13.57
C GLN A 44 -5.89 20.40 14.01
N SER A 45 -6.23 19.37 13.26
CA SER A 45 -5.77 17.98 13.45
C SER A 45 -6.05 17.16 12.19
N ALA A 46 -5.42 15.99 12.12
CA ALA A 46 -5.80 14.91 11.19
C ALA A 46 -6.17 13.66 11.99
N LYS A 47 -6.91 12.74 11.35
CA LYS A 47 -7.24 11.44 11.95
C LYS A 47 -6.08 10.49 11.79
N GLY A 48 -5.61 9.96 12.94
CA GLY A 48 -4.65 8.86 13.00
C GLY A 48 -5.32 7.58 13.46
N GLN A 49 -4.76 6.43 13.11
CA GLN A 49 -5.24 5.14 13.57
C GLN A 49 -4.40 4.67 14.76
N LEU A 50 -5.10 4.24 15.81
CA LEU A 50 -4.53 3.64 17.02
C LEU A 50 -5.12 2.24 17.17
N SER A 51 -4.27 1.22 17.19
CA SER A 51 -4.70 -0.11 17.59
C SER A 51 -4.61 -0.23 19.10
N ILE A 52 -5.65 -0.78 19.72
CA ILE A 52 -5.73 -0.99 21.18
C ILE A 52 -6.05 -2.45 21.48
N THR A 53 -5.41 -2.99 22.53
CA THR A 53 -5.66 -4.36 23.01
C THR A 53 -6.08 -4.33 24.47
N ASN A 54 -7.24 -4.91 24.77
CA ASN A 54 -7.74 -5.00 26.14
C ASN A 54 -7.21 -6.24 26.87
N TYR A 55 -6.22 -6.07 27.72
CA TYR A 55 -5.70 -7.13 28.59
C TYR A 55 -6.43 -7.19 29.94
N GLY A 56 -7.26 -6.18 30.25
CA GLY A 56 -8.05 -6.11 31.48
C GLY A 56 -9.24 -7.07 31.49
N LYS A 57 -9.85 -7.24 32.66
CA LYS A 57 -11.08 -8.06 32.81
C LYS A 57 -12.32 -7.28 32.41
N ALA A 58 -12.33 -5.96 32.67
CA ALA A 58 -13.45 -5.10 32.35
C ALA A 58 -13.55 -4.90 30.83
N THR A 59 -14.77 -4.95 30.31
CA THR A 59 -15.07 -4.52 28.94
C THR A 59 -14.85 -3.03 28.83
N VAL A 60 -14.07 -2.57 27.83
CA VAL A 60 -13.77 -1.16 27.61
C VAL A 60 -14.91 -0.50 26.87
N GLN A 61 -15.49 0.54 27.48
CA GLN A 61 -16.52 1.40 26.89
C GLN A 61 -15.95 2.75 26.43
N ASP A 62 -14.97 3.23 27.20
CA ASP A 62 -14.24 4.47 26.88
C ASP A 62 -12.81 4.42 27.43
N PHE A 63 -11.95 5.27 26.88
CA PHE A 63 -10.62 5.50 27.41
C PHE A 63 -10.20 6.95 27.25
N THR A 64 -9.28 7.42 28.10
CA THR A 64 -8.64 8.73 27.94
C THR A 64 -7.21 8.52 27.50
N TYR A 65 -6.80 9.26 26.50
CA TYR A 65 -5.43 9.26 25.99
C TYR A 65 -4.84 10.65 25.99
N THR A 66 -3.51 10.70 26.07
CA THR A 66 -2.73 11.91 25.89
C THR A 66 -1.79 11.77 24.70
N LEU A 67 -1.53 12.86 24.02
CA LEU A 67 -0.43 13.00 23.05
C LEU A 67 0.60 13.98 23.61
N SER A 68 1.87 13.59 23.59
CA SER A 68 2.98 14.45 23.98
C SER A 68 4.10 14.42 22.94
N PHE A 69 4.85 15.51 22.89
CA PHE A 69 6.04 15.68 22.06
C PHE A 69 7.16 16.31 22.91
N GLU A 70 8.32 15.66 22.94
CA GLU A 70 9.47 16.12 23.75
C GLU A 70 9.10 16.40 25.22
N GLY A 71 8.24 15.56 25.80
CA GLY A 71 7.77 15.70 27.18
C GLY A 71 6.70 16.77 27.40
N ARG A 72 6.31 17.52 26.38
CA ARG A 72 5.23 18.51 26.46
C ARG A 72 3.90 17.89 26.07
N LEU A 73 2.90 18.00 26.94
CA LEU A 73 1.52 17.61 26.63
C LEU A 73 0.93 18.50 25.55
N LEU A 74 0.45 17.89 24.45
CA LEU A 74 -0.22 18.57 23.34
C LEU A 74 -1.74 18.43 23.40
N LEU A 75 -2.22 17.25 23.79
CA LEU A 75 -3.64 16.90 23.76
C LEU A 75 -3.95 15.88 24.85
N GLU A 76 -5.07 16.07 25.55
CA GLU A 76 -5.74 15.05 26.34
C GLU A 76 -7.18 14.91 25.85
N LYS A 77 -7.62 13.70 25.52
CA LYS A 77 -8.95 13.47 24.97
C LYS A 77 -9.54 12.14 25.44
N LYS A 78 -10.85 12.13 25.69
CA LYS A 78 -11.64 10.93 25.92
C LYS A 78 -12.16 10.40 24.60
N HIS A 79 -11.95 9.10 24.36
CA HIS A 79 -12.53 8.35 23.24
C HIS A 79 -13.63 7.41 23.77
N ILE A 80 -14.79 7.45 23.11
CA ILE A 80 -15.91 6.55 23.41
C ILE A 80 -15.91 5.47 22.33
N MET A 81 -15.89 4.21 22.75
CA MET A 81 -15.92 3.07 21.83
C MET A 81 -17.29 2.97 21.15
N GLU A 82 -17.29 2.78 19.83
CA GLU A 82 -18.51 2.49 19.08
C GLU A 82 -19.12 1.14 19.50
N GLU A 83 -18.26 0.13 19.64
CA GLU A 83 -18.60 -1.18 20.19
C GLU A 83 -17.74 -1.46 21.41
N PRO A 84 -18.34 -1.92 22.53
CA PRO A 84 -17.58 -2.25 23.75
C PRO A 84 -16.53 -3.32 23.48
N LEU A 85 -15.26 -3.08 23.87
CA LEU A 85 -14.14 -3.97 23.61
C LEU A 85 -13.98 -5.00 24.75
N PRO A 86 -14.28 -6.28 24.51
CA PRO A 86 -14.16 -7.31 25.52
C PRO A 86 -12.70 -7.62 25.85
N ARG A 87 -12.49 -8.38 26.94
CA ARG A 87 -11.16 -8.90 27.28
C ARG A 87 -10.53 -9.64 26.11
N MET A 88 -9.22 -9.41 25.88
CA MET A 88 -8.42 -9.91 24.76
C MET A 88 -8.91 -9.43 23.38
N GLY A 89 -9.90 -8.53 23.36
CA GLY A 89 -10.31 -7.86 22.13
C GLY A 89 -9.24 -6.90 21.64
N VAL A 90 -9.19 -6.78 20.32
CA VAL A 90 -8.36 -5.80 19.61
C VAL A 90 -9.27 -4.93 18.77
N ALA A 91 -9.06 -3.61 18.81
CA ALA A 91 -9.79 -2.66 17.99
C ALA A 91 -8.83 -1.63 17.41
N THR A 92 -9.17 -1.10 16.24
CA THR A 92 -8.52 0.09 15.69
C THR A 92 -9.49 1.26 15.80
N VAL A 93 -9.03 2.34 16.42
CA VAL A 93 -9.84 3.54 16.65
C VAL A 93 -9.18 4.75 16.02
N GLU A 94 -10.00 5.76 15.69
CA GLU A 94 -9.49 7.05 15.20
C GLU A 94 -9.16 7.98 16.38
N ILE A 95 -7.99 8.61 16.29
CA ILE A 95 -7.55 9.64 17.24
C ILE A 95 -7.23 10.93 16.50
N ASP A 96 -7.36 12.07 17.19
CA ASP A 96 -6.95 13.36 16.63
C ASP A 96 -5.47 13.61 16.86
N VAL A 97 -4.76 13.96 15.78
CA VAL A 97 -3.33 14.26 15.81
C VAL A 97 -3.12 15.69 15.33
N PRO A 98 -2.64 16.61 16.20
CA PRO A 98 -2.36 17.99 15.81
C PRO A 98 -1.09 18.08 14.94
N PRO A 99 -0.97 19.10 14.06
CA PRO A 99 0.27 19.35 13.33
C PRO A 99 1.40 19.78 14.25
N TYR A 100 2.63 19.72 13.74
CA TYR A 100 3.76 20.45 14.30
C TYR A 100 3.81 21.84 13.67
N ASP A 101 4.61 22.75 14.25
CA ASP A 101 4.76 24.13 13.75
C ASP A 101 5.70 24.24 12.54
N GLN A 102 6.36 23.14 12.15
CA GLN A 102 7.28 23.07 11.04
C GLN A 102 6.98 21.82 10.17
N LEU A 103 7.29 21.93 8.86
CA LEU A 103 7.22 20.80 7.94
C LEU A 103 8.31 19.78 8.29
N SER A 104 7.93 18.69 8.91
CA SER A 104 8.87 17.64 9.36
C SER A 104 8.18 16.35 9.75
N GLU A 105 8.96 15.29 9.79
CA GLU A 105 8.58 14.05 10.48
C GLU A 105 9.02 14.14 11.95
N THR A 106 8.09 13.90 12.87
CA THR A 106 8.30 13.89 14.32
C THR A 106 7.67 12.63 14.92
N GLU A 107 8.10 12.27 16.12
CA GLU A 107 7.54 11.14 16.84
C GLU A 107 6.81 11.61 18.08
N LEU A 108 5.49 11.42 18.14
CA LEU A 108 4.68 11.68 19.31
C LEU A 108 4.68 10.44 20.22
N GLN A 109 4.56 10.65 21.52
CA GLN A 109 4.17 9.61 22.46
C GLN A 109 2.66 9.70 22.69
N ILE A 110 1.95 8.60 22.44
CA ILE A 110 0.57 8.41 22.87
C ILE A 110 0.56 7.55 24.13
N GLU A 111 -0.21 7.97 25.14
CA GLU A 111 -0.40 7.21 26.38
C GLU A 111 -1.88 7.12 26.69
N ILE A 112 -2.36 5.90 27.00
CA ILE A 112 -3.71 5.68 27.53
C ILE A 112 -3.64 5.79 29.05
N THR A 113 -4.21 6.85 29.58
CA THR A 113 -4.13 7.20 31.01
C THR A 113 -5.27 6.62 31.84
N LYS A 114 -6.49 6.49 31.23
CA LYS A 114 -7.68 5.96 31.91
C LYS A 114 -8.45 5.00 31.01
N VAL A 115 -9.14 4.04 31.63
CA VAL A 115 -10.06 3.10 31.01
C VAL A 115 -11.37 3.10 31.82
N ASN A 116 -12.50 3.39 31.19
CA ASN A 116 -13.81 3.55 31.85
C ASN A 116 -13.78 4.54 33.05
N GLY A 117 -12.94 5.58 32.95
CA GLY A 117 -12.76 6.57 34.02
C GLY A 117 -11.72 6.20 35.08
N GLU A 118 -11.31 4.94 35.17
CA GLU A 118 -10.32 4.45 36.15
C GLU A 118 -8.89 4.50 35.58
N PRO A 119 -7.84 4.61 36.43
CA PRO A 119 -6.45 4.61 35.94
C PRO A 119 -6.12 3.35 35.14
N ASN A 120 -5.46 3.53 33.99
CA ASN A 120 -4.98 2.42 33.20
C ASN A 120 -3.82 1.68 33.90
N ARG A 121 -3.90 0.36 33.99
CA ARG A 121 -2.94 -0.53 34.66
C ARG A 121 -2.14 -1.39 33.66
N ALA A 122 -2.17 -1.05 32.36
CA ALA A 122 -1.36 -1.75 31.38
C ALA A 122 0.13 -1.62 31.69
N THR A 123 0.89 -2.69 31.52
CA THR A 123 2.34 -2.69 31.68
C THR A 123 3.02 -1.72 30.69
N ILE A 124 2.45 -1.59 29.50
CA ILE A 124 2.89 -0.68 28.45
C ILE A 124 1.67 0.16 28.02
N PRO A 125 1.38 1.29 28.72
CA PRO A 125 0.22 2.13 28.41
C PRO A 125 0.49 3.12 27.29
N TYR A 126 1.68 3.13 26.69
CA TYR A 126 2.12 4.10 25.68
C TYR A 126 2.65 3.43 24.42
N ALA A 127 2.62 4.18 23.32
CA ALA A 127 3.24 3.82 22.05
C ALA A 127 3.78 5.07 21.36
N ASN A 128 4.71 4.87 20.40
CA ASN A 128 5.22 5.95 19.57
C ASN A 128 4.34 6.10 18.33
N LEU A 129 3.95 7.32 18.01
CA LEU A 129 3.10 7.67 16.87
C LEU A 129 3.87 8.57 15.91
N PRO A 130 4.32 8.06 14.75
CA PRO A 130 4.98 8.90 13.75
C PRO A 130 3.98 9.92 13.16
N ARG A 131 4.30 11.21 13.30
CA ARG A 131 3.56 12.33 12.73
C ARG A 131 4.38 12.99 11.64
N VAL A 132 3.76 13.23 10.48
CA VAL A 132 4.37 13.95 9.36
C VAL A 132 3.56 15.20 9.11
N THR A 133 4.12 16.39 9.41
CA THR A 133 3.49 17.67 9.12
C THR A 133 3.87 18.10 7.72
N VAL A 134 2.88 18.33 6.88
CA VAL A 134 3.02 18.60 5.44
C VAL A 134 2.21 19.82 5.02
N THR A 135 2.52 20.40 3.87
CA THR A 135 1.70 21.45 3.25
C THR A 135 0.37 20.90 2.75
N GLN A 136 0.42 19.70 2.13
CA GLN A 136 -0.73 18.91 1.73
C GLN A 136 -0.42 17.42 1.88
N VAL A 137 -1.46 16.63 2.15
CA VAL A 137 -1.33 15.17 2.25
C VAL A 137 -1.14 14.59 0.86
N PRO A 138 -0.05 13.86 0.59
CA PRO A 138 0.16 13.22 -0.69
C PRO A 138 -0.90 12.17 -1.01
N HIS A 139 -1.28 12.07 -2.27
CA HIS A 139 -2.18 11.03 -2.74
C HIS A 139 -1.42 9.72 -2.90
N ARG A 140 -1.67 8.75 -2.02
CA ARG A 140 -1.12 7.40 -2.11
C ARG A 140 -1.84 6.60 -3.18
N ARG A 141 -1.11 6.13 -4.18
CA ARG A 141 -1.58 5.11 -5.13
C ARG A 141 -0.81 3.82 -4.94
N VAL A 142 -1.50 2.71 -5.13
CA VAL A 142 -0.94 1.36 -4.94
C VAL A 142 -0.82 0.68 -6.29
N VAL A 143 0.41 0.32 -6.64
CA VAL A 143 0.69 -0.47 -7.84
C VAL A 143 0.56 -1.94 -7.51
N VAL A 144 -0.21 -2.67 -8.32
CA VAL A 144 -0.28 -4.13 -8.26
C VAL A 144 0.29 -4.69 -9.55
N GLU A 145 1.47 -5.28 -9.48
CA GLU A 145 2.11 -6.02 -10.56
C GLU A 145 1.63 -7.48 -10.49
N GLU A 146 0.82 -7.91 -11.46
CA GLU A 146 0.37 -9.29 -11.61
C GLU A 146 1.26 -10.04 -12.59
N TYR A 147 2.01 -11.03 -12.12
CA TYR A 147 2.72 -11.98 -12.97
C TYR A 147 1.76 -13.12 -13.35
N THR A 148 1.43 -13.19 -14.63
CA THR A 148 0.31 -13.99 -15.15
C THR A 148 0.63 -14.67 -16.46
N GLY A 149 -0.31 -15.45 -16.98
CA GLY A 149 -0.22 -16.06 -18.30
C GLY A 149 -1.48 -16.83 -18.67
N MET A 150 -1.85 -16.82 -19.95
CA MET A 150 -3.06 -17.49 -20.45
C MET A 150 -3.03 -19.01 -20.24
N TRP A 151 -1.86 -19.61 -20.16
CA TRP A 151 -1.65 -21.03 -19.85
C TRP A 151 -1.89 -21.38 -18.37
N CYS A 152 -1.86 -20.39 -17.48
CA CYS A 152 -1.97 -20.57 -16.03
C CYS A 152 -3.44 -20.75 -15.63
N GLN A 153 -3.81 -21.92 -15.15
CA GLN A 153 -5.20 -22.22 -14.76
C GLN A 153 -5.65 -21.52 -13.48
N TYR A 154 -4.73 -21.08 -12.62
CA TYR A 154 -5.01 -20.34 -11.37
C TYR A 154 -5.04 -18.82 -11.55
N CYS A 155 -4.57 -18.32 -12.70
CA CYS A 155 -4.47 -16.88 -12.95
C CYS A 155 -5.83 -16.16 -13.04
N PRO A 156 -6.97 -16.77 -13.38
CA PRO A 156 -8.27 -16.11 -13.35
C PRO A 156 -8.63 -15.43 -12.02
N ARG A 157 -8.16 -15.94 -10.89
CA ARG A 157 -8.39 -15.28 -9.59
C ARG A 157 -7.61 -13.97 -9.43
N GLY A 158 -6.39 -13.90 -10.00
CA GLY A 158 -5.59 -12.69 -10.03
C GLY A 158 -6.23 -11.64 -10.94
N ILE A 159 -6.63 -12.05 -12.15
CA ILE A 159 -7.36 -11.22 -13.11
C ILE A 159 -8.63 -10.64 -12.46
N ALA A 160 -9.42 -11.49 -11.79
CA ALA A 160 -10.65 -11.06 -11.10
C ALA A 160 -10.36 -10.04 -9.99
N LEU A 161 -9.31 -10.24 -9.20
CA LEU A 161 -8.92 -9.28 -8.16
C LEU A 161 -8.46 -7.95 -8.76
N MET A 162 -7.66 -7.95 -9.83
CA MET A 162 -7.22 -6.74 -10.51
C MET A 162 -8.40 -5.94 -11.05
N GLU A 163 -9.38 -6.60 -11.66
CA GLU A 163 -10.62 -5.97 -12.16
C GLU A 163 -11.48 -5.42 -11.01
N ASN A 164 -11.61 -6.16 -9.91
CA ASN A 164 -12.32 -5.70 -8.72
C ASN A 164 -11.65 -4.46 -8.10
N LEU A 165 -10.32 -4.43 -8.01
CA LEU A 165 -9.57 -3.28 -7.51
C LEU A 165 -9.75 -2.04 -8.40
N GLU A 166 -9.70 -2.17 -9.72
CA GLU A 166 -9.96 -1.03 -10.63
C GLU A 166 -11.39 -0.51 -10.50
N ASN A 167 -12.38 -1.41 -10.34
CA ASN A 167 -13.77 -1.01 -10.16
C ASN A 167 -14.03 -0.33 -8.81
N THR A 168 -13.33 -0.76 -7.76
CA THR A 168 -13.54 -0.26 -6.39
C THR A 168 -12.70 0.98 -6.11
N TYR A 169 -11.47 1.05 -6.64
CA TYR A 169 -10.48 2.09 -6.34
C TYR A 169 -9.88 2.70 -7.62
N PRO A 170 -10.68 3.24 -8.55
CA PRO A 170 -10.21 3.68 -9.86
C PRO A 170 -9.10 4.76 -9.80
N ASP A 171 -9.08 5.57 -8.74
CA ASP A 171 -8.10 6.65 -8.55
C ASP A 171 -6.86 6.22 -7.76
N ASP A 172 -6.96 5.15 -6.95
CA ASP A 172 -5.91 4.70 -6.04
C ASP A 172 -5.16 3.47 -6.58
N PHE A 173 -5.82 2.65 -7.39
CA PHE A 173 -5.25 1.42 -7.95
C PHE A 173 -4.54 1.66 -9.27
N ILE A 174 -3.36 1.06 -9.43
CA ILE A 174 -2.62 1.00 -10.71
C ILE A 174 -2.27 -0.45 -10.99
N GLY A 175 -2.96 -1.05 -11.96
CA GLY A 175 -2.73 -2.43 -12.38
C GLY A 175 -1.69 -2.53 -13.48
N ILE A 176 -0.77 -3.51 -13.38
CA ILE A 176 0.19 -3.86 -14.41
C ILE A 176 0.22 -5.38 -14.53
N ALA A 177 -0.38 -5.94 -15.60
CA ALA A 177 -0.35 -7.37 -15.90
C ALA A 177 0.91 -7.71 -16.72
N ILE A 178 1.76 -8.55 -16.15
CA ILE A 178 3.03 -8.96 -16.72
C ILE A 178 2.88 -10.39 -17.21
N HIS A 179 2.60 -10.55 -18.49
CA HIS A 179 2.43 -11.85 -19.11
C HIS A 179 3.76 -12.59 -19.28
N VAL A 180 3.76 -13.90 -18.98
CA VAL A 180 4.94 -14.75 -19.02
C VAL A 180 4.67 -15.96 -19.92
N SER A 181 5.60 -16.16 -20.88
CA SER A 181 5.56 -17.34 -21.78
C SER A 181 4.26 -17.51 -22.57
N ASP A 182 3.65 -16.38 -22.95
CA ASP A 182 2.48 -16.33 -23.83
C ASP A 182 2.62 -15.16 -24.84
N PRO A 183 1.69 -14.98 -25.80
CA PRO A 183 1.78 -13.97 -26.84
C PRO A 183 1.78 -12.50 -26.34
N LEU A 184 1.40 -12.23 -25.10
CA LEU A 184 1.37 -10.88 -24.48
C LEU A 184 2.63 -10.55 -23.68
N LYS A 185 3.66 -11.39 -23.73
CA LYS A 185 4.91 -11.18 -23.01
C LYS A 185 5.59 -9.87 -23.43
N CYS A 186 5.70 -8.92 -22.50
CA CYS A 186 6.50 -7.71 -22.66
C CYS A 186 7.99 -7.99 -22.37
N ALA A 187 8.87 -7.68 -23.33
CA ALA A 187 10.30 -7.93 -23.19
C ALA A 187 10.96 -7.11 -22.08
N ASP A 188 10.48 -5.87 -21.86
CA ASP A 188 11.03 -4.95 -20.86
C ASP A 188 10.82 -5.44 -19.41
N TYR A 189 9.86 -6.35 -19.21
CA TYR A 189 9.62 -7.00 -17.93
C TYR A 189 10.27 -8.39 -17.77
N ALA A 190 11.04 -8.85 -18.76
CA ALA A 190 11.59 -10.20 -18.77
C ALA A 190 12.44 -10.53 -17.54
N TRP A 191 13.21 -9.58 -17.04
CA TRP A 191 14.03 -9.76 -15.85
C TRP A 191 13.19 -9.93 -14.56
N ASN A 192 12.17 -9.10 -14.36
CA ASN A 192 11.29 -9.18 -13.20
C ASN A 192 10.54 -10.52 -13.23
N ALA A 193 10.01 -10.90 -14.40
CA ALA A 193 9.30 -12.15 -14.60
C ALA A 193 10.16 -13.39 -14.33
N ALA A 194 11.46 -13.36 -14.67
CA ALA A 194 12.38 -14.49 -14.43
C ALA A 194 12.58 -14.84 -12.95
N LYS A 195 12.24 -13.93 -12.04
CA LYS A 195 12.35 -14.15 -10.58
C LYS A 195 11.12 -14.80 -9.96
N VAL A 196 10.00 -14.83 -10.69
CA VAL A 196 8.72 -15.36 -10.22
C VAL A 196 8.62 -16.84 -10.54
N GLN A 197 8.33 -17.65 -9.52
CA GLN A 197 8.25 -19.11 -9.65
C GLN A 197 6.81 -19.64 -9.67
N ASN A 198 5.87 -18.90 -9.09
CA ASN A 198 4.47 -19.30 -8.97
C ASN A 198 3.55 -18.30 -9.66
N TYR A 199 2.44 -18.81 -10.23
CA TYR A 199 1.48 -17.98 -10.96
C TYR A 199 0.04 -18.29 -10.53
N PRO A 200 -0.84 -17.26 -10.36
CA PRO A 200 -0.47 -15.87 -10.40
C PRO A 200 0.38 -15.46 -9.19
N THR A 201 1.23 -14.48 -9.36
CA THR A 201 1.85 -13.75 -8.26
C THR A 201 1.48 -12.28 -8.41
N LEU A 202 0.85 -11.71 -7.40
CA LEU A 202 0.52 -10.28 -7.33
C LEU A 202 1.39 -9.62 -6.27
N GLN A 203 2.11 -8.57 -6.67
CA GLN A 203 2.97 -7.79 -5.78
C GLN A 203 2.45 -6.36 -5.66
N MET A 204 2.12 -5.92 -4.44
CA MET A 204 1.80 -4.53 -4.15
C MET A 204 3.07 -3.74 -3.88
N ASN A 205 3.28 -2.67 -4.66
CA ASN A 205 4.43 -1.75 -4.56
C ASN A 205 5.79 -2.46 -4.42
N ARG A 206 5.91 -3.71 -4.89
CA ARG A 206 7.10 -4.58 -4.71
C ARG A 206 7.52 -4.74 -3.24
N SER A 207 6.64 -4.42 -2.32
CA SER A 207 6.85 -4.52 -0.88
C SER A 207 6.14 -5.71 -0.25
N ARG A 208 5.01 -6.12 -0.81
CA ARG A 208 4.15 -7.18 -0.29
C ARG A 208 3.60 -8.05 -1.43
N THR A 209 3.74 -9.36 -1.28
CA THR A 209 3.02 -10.30 -2.15
C THR A 209 1.65 -10.57 -1.57
N LEU A 210 0.61 -10.43 -2.38
CA LEU A 210 -0.77 -10.74 -1.99
C LEU A 210 -0.91 -12.24 -1.71
N THR A 211 -1.54 -12.57 -0.59
CA THR A 211 -1.80 -13.95 -0.17
C THR A 211 -3.27 -14.32 -0.34
N TYR A 212 -4.16 -13.33 -0.25
CA TYR A 212 -5.59 -13.50 -0.38
C TYR A 212 -6.10 -12.81 -1.65
N TYR A 213 -6.77 -13.57 -2.52
CA TYR A 213 -7.33 -13.07 -3.77
C TYR A 213 -8.85 -12.86 -3.69
N THR A 214 -9.40 -12.88 -2.47
CA THR A 214 -10.85 -12.91 -2.22
C THR A 214 -11.38 -11.60 -1.62
N GLY A 215 -10.54 -10.60 -1.46
CA GLY A 215 -10.95 -9.32 -0.87
C GLY A 215 -9.92 -8.22 -1.09
N THR A 216 -10.26 -7.02 -0.61
CA THR A 216 -9.46 -5.80 -0.81
C THR A 216 -8.68 -5.36 0.43
N SER A 217 -8.80 -6.08 1.56
CA SER A 217 -8.22 -5.66 2.85
C SER A 217 -6.71 -5.41 2.79
N GLU A 218 -5.95 -6.26 2.08
CA GLU A 218 -4.50 -6.06 1.93
C GLU A 218 -4.18 -4.81 1.11
N PHE A 219 -5.04 -4.46 0.13
CA PHE A 219 -4.92 -3.23 -0.65
C PHE A 219 -5.25 -2.00 0.21
N ASP A 220 -6.33 -2.07 1.01
CA ASP A 220 -6.70 -1.00 1.93
C ASP A 220 -5.61 -0.71 2.96
N GLU A 221 -4.98 -1.76 3.50
CA GLU A 221 -3.83 -1.63 4.39
C GLU A 221 -2.66 -0.92 3.72
N GLU A 222 -2.31 -1.29 2.49
CA GLU A 222 -1.20 -0.68 1.75
C GLU A 222 -1.52 0.77 1.37
N LYS A 223 -2.75 1.06 0.94
CA LYS A 223 -3.20 2.43 0.65
C LYS A 223 -3.13 3.32 1.90
N ALA A 224 -3.54 2.80 3.03
CA ALA A 224 -3.53 3.54 4.29
C ALA A 224 -2.14 3.83 4.87
N MET A 225 -1.06 3.28 4.29
CA MET A 225 0.32 3.63 4.68
C MET A 225 0.68 5.09 4.33
N GLY A 226 -0.07 5.74 3.42
CA GLY A 226 0.25 7.06 2.94
C GLY A 226 1.49 7.10 2.05
N ALA A 227 1.91 8.29 1.65
CA ALA A 227 3.10 8.52 0.84
C ALA A 227 3.81 9.80 1.28
N ASP A 228 5.13 9.85 1.11
CA ASP A 228 5.95 11.03 1.43
C ASP A 228 6.03 12.03 0.25
N MET A 229 5.45 11.69 -0.91
CA MET A 229 5.51 12.49 -2.14
C MET A 229 4.26 12.33 -3.01
N ASP A 230 3.96 13.38 -3.76
CA ASP A 230 3.01 13.36 -4.88
C ASP A 230 3.71 13.02 -6.18
N ILE A 231 2.99 12.35 -7.08
CA ILE A 231 3.38 12.14 -8.47
C ILE A 231 2.21 12.56 -9.34
N ASP A 232 2.47 13.51 -10.23
CA ASP A 232 1.57 13.91 -11.30
C ASP A 232 2.12 13.43 -12.64
N VAL A 233 1.25 13.10 -13.58
CA VAL A 233 1.64 12.67 -14.91
C VAL A 233 0.67 13.16 -15.97
N SER A 234 1.22 13.63 -17.09
CA SER A 234 0.49 13.83 -18.34
C SER A 234 1.17 13.07 -19.46
N ALA A 235 0.39 12.69 -20.46
CA ALA A 235 0.91 12.03 -21.65
C ALA A 235 0.21 12.52 -22.90
N GLN A 236 0.95 12.69 -23.99
CA GLN A 236 0.47 13.30 -25.20
C GLN A 236 0.96 12.57 -26.44
N TRP A 237 0.07 12.37 -27.41
CA TRP A 237 0.41 11.87 -28.74
C TRP A 237 1.19 12.90 -29.56
N ASP A 238 2.06 12.44 -30.42
CA ASP A 238 2.46 13.23 -31.57
C ASP A 238 1.34 13.27 -32.63
N LYS A 239 1.51 14.11 -33.66
CA LYS A 239 0.51 14.25 -34.74
C LYS A 239 0.25 12.96 -35.51
N GLN A 240 1.23 12.10 -35.65
CA GLN A 240 1.16 10.82 -36.35
C GLN A 240 0.63 9.68 -35.49
N LYS A 241 0.51 9.91 -34.19
CA LYS A 241 0.17 8.89 -33.18
C LYS A 241 1.15 7.71 -33.20
N GLU A 242 2.41 8.00 -33.42
CA GLU A 242 3.52 7.02 -33.37
C GLU A 242 4.36 7.14 -32.11
N ASN A 243 4.38 8.35 -31.52
CA ASN A 243 5.11 8.61 -30.29
C ASN A 243 4.17 9.13 -29.21
N ILE A 244 4.47 8.74 -27.97
CA ILE A 244 3.80 9.19 -26.76
C ILE A 244 4.84 9.88 -25.89
N THR A 245 4.73 11.20 -25.72
CA THR A 245 5.54 11.94 -24.76
C THR A 245 4.89 11.88 -23.39
N VAL A 246 5.60 11.37 -22.40
CA VAL A 246 5.17 11.23 -21.00
C VAL A 246 5.92 12.23 -20.16
N MET A 247 5.19 13.07 -19.41
CA MET A 247 5.74 14.17 -18.62
C MET A 247 5.30 14.01 -17.16
N PRO A 248 6.04 13.26 -16.34
CA PRO A 248 5.77 13.19 -14.90
C PRO A 248 6.45 14.31 -14.14
N SER A 249 5.89 14.64 -12.97
CA SER A 249 6.56 15.44 -11.96
C SER A 249 6.43 14.76 -10.58
N VAL A 250 7.50 14.86 -9.78
CA VAL A 250 7.57 14.28 -8.43
C VAL A 250 7.81 15.41 -7.44
N THR A 251 6.96 15.53 -6.43
CA THR A 251 7.06 16.54 -5.38
C THR A 251 7.10 15.87 -4.02
N PHE A 252 8.24 15.91 -3.35
CA PHE A 252 8.36 15.41 -1.98
C PHE A 252 7.71 16.39 -1.00
N ARG A 253 6.83 15.90 -0.12
CA ARG A 253 6.15 16.71 0.90
C ARG A 253 6.83 16.66 2.25
N VAL A 254 7.82 15.80 2.37
CA VAL A 254 8.70 15.65 3.53
C VAL A 254 10.11 15.37 3.05
N SER A 255 11.10 15.81 3.81
CA SER A 255 12.50 15.48 3.50
C SER A 255 12.72 13.97 3.64
N PRO A 256 13.06 13.27 2.56
CA PRO A 256 13.23 11.82 2.64
C PRO A 256 14.51 11.46 3.39
N LYS A 257 14.47 10.31 4.10
CA LYS A 257 15.65 9.77 4.80
C LYS A 257 16.69 9.22 3.81
N GLU A 258 16.25 8.79 2.64
CA GLU A 258 17.08 8.30 1.54
C GLU A 258 16.97 9.27 0.36
N SER A 259 17.95 9.26 -0.52
CA SER A 259 18.00 10.16 -1.67
C SER A 259 18.05 9.44 -3.02
N ALA A 260 18.03 8.11 -2.99
CA ALA A 260 18.24 7.28 -4.19
C ALA A 260 16.89 6.81 -4.76
N TYR A 261 16.26 7.65 -5.57
CA TYR A 261 15.01 7.34 -6.26
C TYR A 261 15.14 7.55 -7.76
N ALA A 262 14.32 6.83 -8.52
CA ALA A 262 14.20 7.02 -9.96
C ALA A 262 12.75 6.86 -10.41
N VAL A 263 12.43 7.55 -11.50
CA VAL A 263 11.17 7.43 -12.21
C VAL A 263 11.28 6.27 -13.21
N ALA A 264 10.24 5.45 -13.29
CA ALA A 264 10.09 4.41 -14.30
C ALA A 264 8.74 4.57 -15.00
N TYR A 265 8.66 4.10 -16.23
CA TYR A 265 7.52 4.31 -17.10
C TYR A 265 6.99 2.97 -17.60
N VAL A 266 5.68 2.83 -17.64
CA VAL A 266 5.02 1.64 -18.17
C VAL A 266 3.86 2.06 -19.06
N LEU A 267 3.79 1.48 -20.23
CA LEU A 267 2.66 1.60 -21.14
C LEU A 267 1.84 0.31 -21.04
N THR A 268 0.56 0.45 -20.67
CA THR A 268 -0.37 -0.68 -20.59
C THR A 268 -1.49 -0.53 -21.59
N GLU A 269 -2.02 -1.66 -22.06
CA GLU A 269 -3.21 -1.71 -22.91
C GLU A 269 -4.31 -2.55 -22.24
N ASN A 270 -5.56 -2.06 -22.34
CA ASN A 270 -6.74 -2.77 -21.85
C ASN A 270 -7.50 -3.45 -22.99
N GLY A 271 -8.15 -4.57 -22.68
CA GLY A 271 -9.05 -5.24 -23.62
C GLY A 271 -8.35 -6.04 -24.71
N MET A 272 -7.07 -6.34 -24.58
CA MET A 272 -6.32 -7.10 -25.59
C MET A 272 -6.89 -8.50 -25.74
N THR A 273 -7.27 -8.88 -26.97
CA THR A 273 -7.90 -10.17 -27.24
C THR A 273 -7.64 -10.66 -28.66
N LYS A 274 -7.70 -11.98 -28.84
CA LYS A 274 -7.83 -12.66 -30.14
C LYS A 274 -8.75 -13.88 -29.99
N PRO A 275 -9.55 -14.24 -31.01
CA PRO A 275 -10.46 -15.40 -30.94
C PRO A 275 -9.72 -16.73 -30.65
N SER A 276 -8.44 -16.83 -31.04
CA SER A 276 -7.60 -18.01 -30.81
C SER A 276 -7.02 -18.10 -29.40
N TRP A 277 -7.00 -16.99 -28.64
CA TRP A 277 -6.45 -16.98 -27.29
C TRP A 277 -7.40 -17.67 -26.31
N LYS A 278 -6.81 -18.40 -25.37
CA LYS A 278 -7.55 -19.18 -24.38
C LYS A 278 -6.90 -18.99 -23.03
N GLN A 279 -7.66 -18.47 -22.07
CA GLN A 279 -7.27 -18.46 -20.67
C GLN A 279 -7.69 -19.79 -20.03
N ASN A 280 -6.74 -20.56 -19.50
CA ASN A 280 -7.06 -21.74 -18.68
C ASN A 280 -7.71 -21.27 -17.36
N ASN A 281 -8.71 -22.03 -16.90
CA ASN A 281 -9.56 -21.64 -15.77
C ASN A 281 -9.94 -22.85 -14.92
N ILE A 282 -9.29 -23.05 -13.78
CA ILE A 282 -9.61 -24.15 -12.86
C ILE A 282 -10.88 -23.89 -12.04
N PHE A 283 -11.34 -22.65 -11.98
CA PHE A 283 -12.46 -22.23 -11.14
C PHE A 283 -13.83 -22.50 -11.80
N ALA A 284 -13.86 -23.04 -13.01
CA ALA A 284 -15.08 -23.39 -13.72
C ALA A 284 -15.97 -24.29 -12.87
N GLY A 285 -17.18 -23.83 -12.52
CA GLY A 285 -18.14 -24.59 -11.72
C GLY A 285 -17.87 -24.66 -10.21
N ASP A 286 -16.82 -24.00 -9.70
CA ASP A 286 -16.51 -24.00 -8.27
C ASP A 286 -17.48 -23.14 -7.46
N ALA A 287 -18.55 -23.78 -6.97
CA ALA A 287 -19.59 -23.11 -6.20
C ALA A 287 -19.10 -22.58 -4.83
N SER A 288 -17.97 -23.08 -4.30
CA SER A 288 -17.45 -22.66 -2.99
C SER A 288 -16.90 -21.23 -2.99
N LEU A 289 -16.52 -20.73 -4.16
CA LEU A 289 -15.99 -19.38 -4.36
C LEU A 289 -17.05 -18.38 -4.87
N ARG A 290 -18.28 -18.82 -5.06
CA ARG A 290 -19.35 -17.99 -5.59
C ARG A 290 -19.73 -16.86 -4.63
N GLY A 291 -19.91 -15.66 -5.20
CA GLY A 291 -20.31 -14.47 -4.43
C GLY A 291 -19.16 -13.74 -3.73
N ILE A 292 -17.90 -14.18 -3.93
CA ILE A 292 -16.72 -13.47 -3.42
C ILE A 292 -16.55 -12.11 -4.14
N SER A 293 -16.62 -12.10 -5.47
CA SER A 293 -16.72 -10.90 -6.29
C SER A 293 -17.44 -11.21 -7.61
N ALA A 294 -18.04 -10.19 -8.22
CA ALA A 294 -18.69 -10.33 -9.52
C ALA A 294 -17.67 -10.72 -10.61
N GLU A 295 -16.43 -10.26 -10.49
CA GLU A 295 -15.34 -10.58 -11.41
C GLU A 295 -14.94 -12.05 -11.33
N LEU A 296 -14.84 -12.63 -10.12
CA LEU A 296 -14.54 -14.06 -9.95
C LEU A 296 -15.71 -14.92 -10.40
N ASP A 297 -16.95 -14.52 -10.16
CA ASP A 297 -18.15 -15.21 -10.59
C ASP A 297 -18.21 -15.39 -12.12
N LYS A 298 -17.65 -14.48 -12.90
CA LYS A 298 -17.51 -14.64 -14.37
C LYS A 298 -16.70 -15.88 -14.72
N PHE A 299 -15.61 -16.16 -14.00
CA PHE A 299 -14.78 -17.35 -14.22
C PHE A 299 -15.42 -18.64 -13.67
N ILE A 300 -16.16 -18.56 -12.57
CA ILE A 300 -16.93 -19.70 -12.03
C ILE A 300 -18.00 -20.15 -13.02
N ASN A 301 -18.62 -19.19 -13.72
CA ASN A 301 -19.64 -19.47 -14.72
C ASN A 301 -19.08 -19.77 -16.13
N ALA A 302 -17.78 -19.56 -16.33
CA ALA A 302 -17.09 -19.80 -17.60
C ALA A 302 -16.57 -21.25 -17.69
N PRO A 303 -16.27 -21.76 -18.92
CA PRO A 303 -15.66 -23.08 -19.10
C PRO A 303 -14.19 -23.11 -18.59
N PHE A 304 -13.60 -24.35 -18.52
CA PHE A 304 -12.19 -24.55 -18.18
C PHE A 304 -11.18 -23.84 -19.13
N ALA A 305 -11.61 -23.47 -20.32
CA ALA A 305 -10.82 -22.71 -21.29
C ALA A 305 -11.68 -21.55 -21.82
N VAL A 306 -11.43 -20.36 -21.31
CA VAL A 306 -12.14 -19.14 -21.70
C VAL A 306 -11.51 -18.58 -22.96
N LYS A 307 -12.22 -18.66 -24.10
CA LYS A 307 -11.74 -18.13 -25.38
C LYS A 307 -12.06 -16.65 -25.52
N GLY A 308 -11.13 -15.90 -26.11
CA GLY A 308 -11.33 -14.50 -26.44
C GLY A 308 -11.54 -13.59 -25.19
N LEU A 309 -11.02 -14.02 -24.03
CA LEU A 309 -11.04 -13.21 -22.83
C LEU A 309 -10.27 -11.90 -23.09
N PRO A 310 -10.84 -10.71 -22.81
CA PRO A 310 -10.10 -9.46 -22.81
C PRO A 310 -9.03 -9.47 -21.71
N ASN A 311 -7.78 -9.17 -22.06
CA ASN A 311 -6.70 -9.01 -21.10
C ASN A 311 -6.53 -7.50 -20.81
N ASN A 312 -6.73 -7.13 -19.57
CA ASN A 312 -6.62 -5.75 -19.09
C ASN A 312 -5.26 -5.50 -18.43
N PHE A 313 -4.88 -4.23 -18.28
CA PHE A 313 -3.63 -3.80 -17.63
C PHE A 313 -2.36 -4.37 -18.24
N THR A 314 -2.42 -4.93 -19.44
CA THR A 314 -1.30 -5.64 -20.06
C THR A 314 -0.15 -4.70 -20.35
N ALA A 315 1.00 -4.92 -19.74
CA ALA A 315 2.22 -4.18 -20.05
C ALA A 315 2.68 -4.48 -21.48
N ILE A 316 2.81 -3.44 -22.33
CA ILE A 316 3.26 -3.57 -23.73
C ILE A 316 4.60 -2.90 -23.99
N ALA A 317 5.02 -1.96 -23.14
CA ALA A 317 6.35 -1.35 -23.16
C ALA A 317 6.67 -0.82 -21.76
N ALA A 318 7.95 -0.75 -21.39
CA ALA A 318 8.38 -0.13 -20.16
C ALA A 318 9.80 0.42 -20.27
N LYS A 319 10.11 1.43 -19.43
CA LYS A 319 11.49 1.96 -19.27
C LYS A 319 11.79 2.10 -17.79
N GLY A 320 12.99 1.70 -17.38
CA GLY A 320 13.49 1.93 -16.02
C GLY A 320 12.90 1.04 -14.93
N VAL A 321 11.93 0.17 -15.24
CA VAL A 321 11.23 -0.67 -14.24
C VAL A 321 12.17 -1.61 -13.48
N TYR A 322 13.32 -1.89 -14.07
CA TYR A 322 14.35 -2.75 -13.50
C TYR A 322 15.68 -2.01 -13.35
N THR A 323 16.14 -1.36 -14.40
CA THR A 323 17.39 -0.61 -14.45
C THR A 323 17.08 0.80 -14.93
N PRO A 324 16.73 1.73 -14.03
CA PRO A 324 16.56 3.13 -14.41
C PRO A 324 17.87 3.73 -14.90
N THR A 325 17.79 4.72 -15.77
CA THR A 325 18.94 5.49 -16.27
C THR A 325 19.14 6.76 -15.46
N GLU A 326 20.33 7.36 -15.48
CA GLU A 326 20.66 8.55 -14.67
C GLU A 326 19.76 9.75 -14.97
N GLU A 327 19.23 9.87 -16.18
CA GLU A 327 18.28 10.92 -16.56
C GLU A 327 16.95 10.85 -15.81
N ASP A 328 16.58 9.63 -15.32
CA ASP A 328 15.36 9.36 -14.58
C ASP A 328 15.57 9.44 -13.04
N TYR A 329 16.78 9.73 -12.57
CA TYR A 329 17.07 9.83 -11.14
C TYR A 329 16.54 11.13 -10.55
N ILE A 330 15.94 11.02 -9.36
CA ILE A 330 15.63 12.20 -8.54
C ILE A 330 16.92 12.92 -8.20
N LYS A 331 16.98 14.22 -8.51
CA LYS A 331 18.15 15.07 -8.24
C LYS A 331 18.25 15.42 -6.77
N THR A 332 19.46 15.44 -6.25
CA THR A 332 19.77 15.79 -4.87
C THR A 332 20.51 17.14 -4.80
N PRO A 333 20.34 17.95 -3.74
CA PRO A 333 19.46 17.70 -2.59
C PRO A 333 17.97 17.74 -2.98
N ILE A 334 17.15 16.94 -2.29
CA ILE A 334 15.70 16.96 -2.48
C ILE A 334 15.12 18.10 -1.64
N GLU A 335 14.50 19.07 -2.31
CA GLU A 335 13.83 20.18 -1.66
C GLU A 335 12.34 19.87 -1.48
N VAL A 336 11.83 20.04 -0.26
CA VAL A 336 10.41 19.85 0.07
C VAL A 336 9.56 20.85 -0.71
N ASP A 337 8.42 20.38 -1.22
CA ASP A 337 7.45 21.13 -2.03
C ASP A 337 7.99 21.68 -3.36
N LYS A 338 9.14 21.19 -3.81
CA LYS A 338 9.70 21.55 -5.10
C LYS A 338 9.58 20.40 -6.08
N ALA A 339 8.79 20.60 -7.12
CA ALA A 339 8.58 19.58 -8.17
C ALA A 339 9.86 19.36 -8.98
N GLN A 340 10.15 18.09 -9.27
CA GLN A 340 11.14 17.68 -10.25
C GLN A 340 10.42 17.04 -11.44
N SER A 341 10.60 17.63 -12.60
CA SER A 341 9.95 17.20 -13.85
C SER A 341 10.88 16.31 -14.67
N PHE A 342 10.28 15.32 -15.33
CA PHE A 342 10.94 14.36 -16.19
C PHE A 342 10.20 14.27 -17.53
N GLU A 343 10.83 13.66 -18.52
CA GLU A 343 10.23 13.42 -19.81
C GLU A 343 10.73 12.08 -20.38
N HIS A 344 9.81 11.31 -20.92
CA HIS A 344 10.15 10.11 -21.68
C HIS A 344 9.26 9.98 -22.90
N MET A 345 9.82 9.53 -24.02
CA MET A 345 9.08 9.28 -25.26
C MET A 345 9.05 7.79 -25.59
N PHE A 346 7.86 7.20 -25.59
CA PHE A 346 7.65 5.88 -26.17
C PHE A 346 7.43 5.99 -27.67
N ASN A 347 8.27 5.34 -28.48
CA ASN A 347 7.97 5.08 -29.89
C ASN A 347 7.25 3.73 -29.99
N ILE A 348 6.02 3.74 -30.51
CA ILE A 348 5.18 2.55 -30.60
C ILE A 348 4.91 2.09 -32.04
N SER A 349 5.51 2.73 -33.04
CA SER A 349 5.28 2.42 -34.46
C SER A 349 5.58 0.96 -34.81
N ASN A 350 6.52 0.33 -34.12
CA ASN A 350 6.91 -1.08 -34.30
C ASN A 350 6.58 -1.97 -33.08
N ASN A 351 5.66 -1.55 -32.22
CA ASN A 351 5.29 -2.38 -31.06
C ASN A 351 4.32 -3.49 -31.49
N ASN A 352 4.84 -4.72 -31.57
CA ASN A 352 4.09 -5.88 -32.03
C ASN A 352 2.97 -6.34 -31.05
N LEU A 353 2.96 -5.85 -29.82
CA LEU A 353 1.92 -6.16 -28.85
C LEU A 353 0.70 -5.25 -29.03
N LEU A 354 0.91 -4.01 -29.46
CA LEU A 354 -0.14 -3.00 -29.58
C LEU A 354 -1.31 -3.48 -30.46
N GLN A 355 -2.53 -3.40 -29.95
CA GLN A 355 -3.77 -3.72 -30.68
C GLN A 355 -4.65 -2.49 -30.87
N ASP A 356 -4.84 -1.66 -29.83
CA ASP A 356 -5.75 -0.50 -29.87
C ASP A 356 -5.15 0.70 -29.12
N LYS A 357 -4.72 1.73 -29.88
CA LYS A 357 -4.17 2.97 -29.34
C LYS A 357 -5.11 3.70 -28.37
N SER A 358 -6.44 3.55 -28.53
CA SER A 358 -7.43 4.19 -27.68
C SER A 358 -7.56 3.56 -26.28
N LYS A 359 -7.00 2.37 -26.10
CA LYS A 359 -7.02 1.58 -24.86
C LYS A 359 -5.74 1.69 -24.03
N LEU A 360 -4.82 2.52 -24.50
CA LEU A 360 -3.54 2.72 -23.81
C LEU A 360 -3.70 3.58 -22.57
N LYS A 361 -2.93 3.23 -21.54
CA LYS A 361 -2.71 4.01 -20.32
C LYS A 361 -1.21 4.11 -20.06
N VAL A 362 -0.80 5.25 -19.54
CA VAL A 362 0.56 5.45 -19.04
C VAL A 362 0.54 5.33 -17.54
N CYS A 363 1.47 4.53 -16.99
CA CYS A 363 1.75 4.44 -15.56
C CYS A 363 3.18 4.93 -15.32
N VAL A 364 3.36 5.73 -14.29
CA VAL A 364 4.65 6.22 -13.82
C VAL A 364 4.87 5.75 -12.40
N LEU A 365 6.04 5.17 -12.14
CA LEU A 365 6.40 4.57 -10.86
C LEU A 365 7.61 5.32 -10.29
N LEU A 366 7.56 5.68 -9.00
CA LEU A 366 8.75 6.14 -8.28
C LEU A 366 9.37 4.97 -7.54
N ILE A 367 10.55 4.57 -7.95
CA ILE A 367 11.27 3.41 -7.42
C ILE A 367 12.38 3.87 -6.49
N ASN A 368 12.40 3.34 -5.27
CA ASN A 368 13.54 3.45 -4.36
C ASN A 368 14.66 2.53 -4.87
N LEU A 369 15.80 3.09 -5.19
CA LEU A 369 16.90 2.35 -5.82
C LEU A 369 17.60 1.38 -4.86
N ASN A 370 17.51 1.62 -3.55
CA ASN A 370 18.10 0.76 -2.53
C ASN A 370 17.21 -0.46 -2.23
N THR A 371 15.92 -0.21 -1.96
CA THR A 371 14.97 -1.25 -1.57
C THR A 371 14.28 -1.93 -2.75
N LYS A 372 14.33 -1.32 -3.94
CA LYS A 372 13.60 -1.69 -5.17
C LYS A 372 12.08 -1.63 -5.04
N LYS A 373 11.55 -1.05 -3.97
CA LYS A 373 10.12 -0.83 -3.76
C LYS A 373 9.61 0.34 -4.60
N ILE A 374 8.32 0.32 -4.91
CA ILE A 374 7.60 1.44 -5.50
C ILE A 374 7.06 2.28 -4.36
N GLU A 375 7.53 3.52 -4.24
CA GLU A 375 7.16 4.40 -3.13
C GLU A 375 5.82 5.10 -3.37
N ASN A 376 5.53 5.48 -4.60
CA ASN A 376 4.25 5.98 -5.08
C ASN A 376 4.19 5.87 -6.60
N ALA A 377 3.03 6.15 -7.20
CA ALA A 377 2.85 6.09 -8.63
C ALA A 377 1.75 7.05 -9.12
N ALA A 378 1.65 7.20 -10.45
CA ALA A 378 0.55 7.89 -11.09
C ALA A 378 0.17 7.18 -12.40
N LYS A 379 -1.10 7.34 -12.84
CA LYS A 379 -1.56 6.88 -14.15
C LYS A 379 -2.33 7.98 -14.86
N CYS A 380 -2.26 8.00 -16.20
CA CYS A 380 -3.08 8.88 -17.02
C CYS A 380 -3.48 8.25 -18.35
N SER A 381 -4.51 8.83 -18.97
CA SER A 381 -4.84 8.62 -20.39
C SER A 381 -3.92 9.47 -21.24
N ILE A 382 -3.78 9.11 -22.52
CA ILE A 382 -2.99 9.84 -23.48
C ILE A 382 -3.89 10.81 -24.24
N THR A 383 -3.59 12.10 -24.21
CA THR A 383 -4.32 13.14 -24.91
C THR A 383 -3.77 13.35 -26.31
N ASP A 384 -4.58 13.82 -27.24
CA ASP A 384 -4.13 14.26 -28.55
C ASP A 384 -3.24 15.51 -28.43
N ALA A 385 -2.27 15.64 -29.32
CA ALA A 385 -1.46 16.85 -29.43
C ALA A 385 -2.38 18.08 -29.59
N ILE A 386 -2.19 19.09 -28.77
CA ILE A 386 -2.90 20.36 -28.94
C ILE A 386 -2.48 20.93 -30.30
N SER A 387 -3.42 21.04 -31.24
CA SER A 387 -3.17 21.79 -32.46
C SER A 387 -3.03 23.26 -32.04
N THR A 388 -1.78 23.73 -31.89
CA THR A 388 -1.50 25.16 -31.87
C THR A 388 -1.85 25.66 -33.25
N GLY A 389 -3.11 26.01 -33.48
CA GLY A 389 -3.53 26.75 -34.64
C GLY A 389 -2.94 28.15 -34.54
N ILE A 390 -1.75 28.30 -35.10
CA ILE A 390 -1.28 29.59 -35.58
C ILE A 390 -1.76 29.67 -37.01
N SER A 391 -2.93 30.29 -37.19
CA SER A 391 -3.40 30.78 -38.52
C SER A 391 -2.72 32.10 -38.81
#